data_6cb76d56d07784f0ddcd7afa597f74e3
#
_entry.id   6cb76d56d07784f0ddcd7afa597f74e3
#
_cell.length_a   1.000
_cell.length_b   1.000
_cell.length_c   1.000
_cell.angle_alpha   90.00
_cell.angle_beta   90.00
_cell.angle_gamma   90.00
#
_symmetry.space_group_name_H-M   'P 1'
#
loop_
_entity.id
_entity.type
_entity.pdbx_description
1 polymer ?
#
loop_
_entity_poly.entity_id
_entity_poly.type
_entity_poly.pdbx_seq_one_letter_code
_entity_poly.pdbx_strand_id
1 'polypeptide(L)'
;MKDRQSSRALAPNPETSARPPTVWAAGRALLAWAGLAAATLAILWPLGLTNRVLAGVDALTYFTPYWAHRMAELTAGHVPLWNPYLFLGAPFLANPQAAVLYPLHWPLSWLSPAQALVWSALLHVWLAAGFAYTFGRRSLRLGQPAAWLAGLLFGMGGFTLARVENINQLNTLAWLPALLWLLDECATARDWRGRVRWGAALNVVMALQLLAGHTQTAFINLVGLVLYAGYPVGEAVYWYIGSLVRRRGDPSPVRSADRPARRLAPLAAIIPALLLSAAQLLPTL
;
A
#
# COMPACT_ATOMS: atom_id res chain seq x y z
N MET A 1 68.81 -9.09 22.79
CA MET A 1 67.64 -9.52 21.93
C MET A 1 66.47 -8.62 22.29
N LYS A 2 66.13 -7.63 21.44
CA LYS A 2 65.13 -6.62 21.69
C LYS A 2 63.88 -7.04 20.91
N ASP A 3 62.81 -7.31 21.66
CA ASP A 3 61.41 -7.55 21.12
C ASP A 3 60.91 -6.34 20.35
N ARG A 4 60.69 -6.52 19.06
CA ARG A 4 59.90 -5.60 18.25
C ARG A 4 58.43 -6.07 18.26
N GLN A 5 57.67 -5.59 19.23
CA GLN A 5 56.18 -5.62 19.11
C GLN A 5 55.77 -4.58 18.08
N SER A 6 55.46 -5.06 16.88
CA SER A 6 54.84 -4.26 15.84
C SER A 6 53.39 -3.96 16.23
N SER A 7 53.10 -2.72 16.62
CA SER A 7 51.77 -2.18 16.77
C SER A 7 51.06 -2.21 15.40
N ARG A 8 50.22 -3.24 15.16
CA ARG A 8 49.24 -3.23 14.08
C ARG A 8 48.23 -2.16 14.41
N ALA A 9 48.36 -1.00 13.79
CA ALA A 9 47.30 0.00 13.75
C ALA A 9 46.05 -0.65 13.13
N LEU A 10 45.01 -0.80 13.93
CA LEU A 10 43.67 -1.23 13.45
C LEU A 10 43.23 -0.22 12.42
N ALA A 11 43.09 -0.66 11.18
CA ALA A 11 42.47 0.13 10.13
C ALA A 11 41.06 0.57 10.59
N PRO A 12 40.67 1.81 10.37
CA PRO A 12 39.34 2.29 10.77
C PRO A 12 38.27 1.44 10.11
N ASN A 13 37.35 0.93 10.93
CA ASN A 13 36.22 0.12 10.51
C ASN A 13 35.37 0.93 9.49
N PRO A 14 35.20 0.49 8.24
CA PRO A 14 34.44 1.23 7.22
C PRO A 14 32.95 1.35 7.51
N GLU A 15 32.45 0.81 8.63
CA GLU A 15 31.03 0.87 9.01
C GLU A 15 30.61 2.16 9.73
N THR A 16 31.53 3.12 9.98
CA THR A 16 31.19 4.44 10.54
C THR A 16 30.91 5.50 9.49
N SER A 17 30.36 5.13 8.32
CA SER A 17 29.79 6.14 7.43
C SER A 17 28.58 6.78 8.11
N ALA A 18 28.75 8.00 8.62
CA ALA A 18 27.74 8.80 9.29
C ALA A 18 26.44 8.77 8.46
N ARG A 19 25.37 8.20 9.02
CA ARG A 19 24.03 8.30 8.41
C ARG A 19 23.71 9.79 8.24
N PRO A 20 23.31 10.26 7.05
CA PRO A 20 22.95 11.65 6.88
C PRO A 20 21.89 12.04 7.91
N PRO A 21 21.92 13.27 8.44
CA PRO A 21 20.97 13.72 9.44
C PRO A 21 19.55 13.48 8.96
N THR A 22 18.68 13.05 9.85
CA THR A 22 17.29 12.62 9.59
C THR A 22 16.46 13.66 8.82
N VAL A 23 16.74 14.96 9.00
CA VAL A 23 16.08 16.08 8.31
C VAL A 23 16.33 16.05 6.79
N TRP A 24 17.56 15.77 6.35
CA TRP A 24 17.88 15.68 4.92
C TRP A 24 17.25 14.45 4.25
N ALA A 25 17.08 13.38 4.99
CA ALA A 25 16.38 12.18 4.49
C ALA A 25 14.87 12.45 4.30
N ALA A 26 14.25 13.16 5.24
CA ALA A 26 12.85 13.55 5.15
C ALA A 26 12.60 14.53 3.98
N GLY A 27 13.45 15.55 3.81
CA GLY A 27 13.34 16.50 2.70
C GLY A 27 13.42 15.82 1.33
N ARG A 28 14.36 14.90 1.14
CA ARG A 28 14.48 14.12 -0.10
C ARG A 28 13.27 13.22 -0.37
N ALA A 29 12.67 12.65 0.66
CA ALA A 29 11.46 11.86 0.51
C ALA A 29 10.28 12.75 0.10
N LEU A 30 10.10 13.91 0.73
CA LEU A 30 9.05 14.88 0.35
C LEU A 30 9.22 15.34 -1.10
N LEU A 31 10.44 15.68 -1.55
CA LEU A 31 10.70 16.05 -2.94
C LEU A 31 10.37 14.91 -3.92
N ALA A 32 10.67 13.65 -3.53
CA ALA A 32 10.33 12.51 -4.38
C ALA A 32 8.81 12.34 -4.51
N TRP A 33 8.05 12.46 -3.41
CA TRP A 33 6.59 12.41 -3.42
C TRP A 33 5.98 13.57 -4.20
N ALA A 34 6.52 14.78 -4.07
CA ALA A 34 6.11 15.93 -4.85
C ALA A 34 6.40 15.75 -6.35
N GLY A 35 7.56 15.20 -6.71
CA GLY A 35 7.89 14.85 -8.09
C GLY A 35 6.94 13.79 -8.68
N LEU A 36 6.53 12.80 -7.90
CA LEU A 36 5.53 11.81 -8.31
C LEU A 36 4.14 12.44 -8.47
N ALA A 37 3.76 13.41 -7.61
CA ALA A 37 2.52 14.18 -7.78
C ALA A 37 2.55 14.99 -9.09
N ALA A 38 3.65 15.68 -9.35
CA ALA A 38 3.83 16.43 -10.61
C ALA A 38 3.77 15.50 -11.83
N ALA A 39 4.40 14.32 -11.77
CA ALA A 39 4.33 13.32 -12.84
C ALA A 39 2.90 12.79 -13.04
N THR A 40 2.15 12.53 -11.95
CA THR A 40 0.73 12.14 -12.02
C THR A 40 -0.09 13.21 -12.76
N LEU A 41 0.05 14.46 -12.34
CA LEU A 41 -0.63 15.60 -13.00
C LEU A 41 -0.20 15.77 -14.45
N ALA A 42 1.09 15.60 -14.77
CA ALA A 42 1.59 15.72 -16.13
C ALA A 42 1.06 14.62 -17.06
N ILE A 43 0.97 13.37 -16.59
CA ILE A 43 0.45 12.25 -17.39
C ILE A 43 -1.07 12.31 -17.53
N LEU A 44 -1.76 12.67 -16.47
CA LEU A 44 -3.23 12.75 -16.41
C LEU A 44 -3.73 14.22 -16.51
N TRP A 45 -2.92 15.11 -17.13
CA TRP A 45 -3.24 16.55 -17.21
C TRP A 45 -4.63 16.84 -17.80
N PRO A 46 -5.15 16.06 -18.78
CA PRO A 46 -6.47 16.38 -19.32
C PRO A 46 -7.57 16.19 -18.29
N LEU A 47 -7.38 15.27 -17.32
CA LEU A 47 -8.31 15.06 -16.23
C LEU A 47 -8.11 16.03 -15.07
N GLY A 48 -6.84 16.29 -14.69
CA GLY A 48 -6.52 17.09 -13.50
C GLY A 48 -6.56 18.59 -13.72
N LEU A 49 -6.25 19.08 -14.95
CA LEU A 49 -6.10 20.50 -15.25
C LEU A 49 -7.16 21.05 -16.20
N THR A 50 -8.13 20.22 -16.60
CA THR A 50 -9.27 20.66 -17.43
C THR A 50 -10.60 20.18 -16.82
N ASN A 51 -11.71 20.55 -17.43
CA ASN A 51 -13.05 20.10 -17.00
C ASN A 51 -13.44 18.74 -17.62
N ARG A 52 -12.46 17.93 -18.08
CA ARG A 52 -12.76 16.59 -18.60
C ARG A 52 -13.09 15.66 -17.45
N VAL A 53 -13.97 14.70 -17.75
CA VAL A 53 -14.44 13.69 -16.80
C VAL A 53 -14.13 12.28 -17.32
N LEU A 54 -14.20 11.31 -16.44
CA LEU A 54 -14.12 9.90 -16.81
C LEU A 54 -15.41 9.53 -17.56
N ALA A 55 -15.28 9.02 -18.79
CA ALA A 55 -16.40 8.78 -19.69
C ALA A 55 -16.62 7.29 -19.99
N GLY A 56 -15.94 6.38 -19.29
CA GLY A 56 -16.20 4.94 -19.38
C GLY A 56 -17.63 4.58 -18.96
N VAL A 57 -18.17 3.49 -19.51
CA VAL A 57 -19.55 3.07 -19.23
C VAL A 57 -19.80 2.96 -17.72
N ASP A 58 -18.91 2.28 -16.98
CA ASP A 58 -19.06 2.11 -15.53
C ASP A 58 -18.95 3.45 -14.79
N ALA A 59 -18.07 4.35 -15.25
CA ALA A 59 -17.93 5.67 -14.64
C ALA A 59 -19.21 6.49 -14.75
N LEU A 60 -19.87 6.47 -15.89
CA LEU A 60 -21.09 7.25 -16.15
C LEU A 60 -22.36 6.59 -15.60
N THR A 61 -22.53 5.27 -15.81
CA THR A 61 -23.79 4.59 -15.51
C THR A 61 -23.86 4.02 -14.10
N TYR A 62 -22.70 3.76 -13.48
CA TYR A 62 -22.61 3.15 -12.16
C TYR A 62 -21.99 4.12 -11.14
N PHE A 63 -20.72 4.50 -11.29
CA PHE A 63 -20.03 5.25 -10.26
C PHE A 63 -20.57 6.68 -10.07
N THR A 64 -20.86 7.40 -11.14
CA THR A 64 -21.37 8.78 -11.02
C THR A 64 -22.67 8.87 -10.23
N PRO A 65 -23.75 8.09 -10.50
CA PRO A 65 -24.97 8.12 -9.70
C PRO A 65 -24.77 7.64 -8.27
N TYR A 66 -23.93 6.64 -8.03
CA TYR A 66 -23.59 6.19 -6.67
C TYR A 66 -22.90 7.28 -5.87
N TRP A 67 -21.92 7.96 -6.48
CA TRP A 67 -21.24 9.06 -5.84
C TRP A 67 -22.17 10.25 -5.61
N ALA A 68 -23.05 10.57 -6.54
CA ALA A 68 -24.03 11.64 -6.38
C ALA A 68 -24.93 11.40 -5.16
N HIS A 69 -25.50 10.21 -5.04
CA HIS A 69 -26.34 9.85 -3.88
C HIS A 69 -25.54 9.90 -2.57
N ARG A 70 -24.36 9.25 -2.52
CA ARG A 70 -23.49 9.25 -1.33
C ARG A 70 -23.14 10.67 -0.90
N MET A 71 -22.73 11.52 -1.83
CA MET A 71 -22.31 12.89 -1.55
C MET A 71 -23.47 13.75 -1.06
N ALA A 72 -24.64 13.62 -1.65
CA ALA A 72 -25.85 14.32 -1.22
C ALA A 72 -26.20 13.98 0.24
N GLU A 73 -26.22 12.69 0.60
CA GLU A 73 -26.50 12.26 1.96
C GLU A 73 -25.44 12.73 2.95
N LEU A 74 -24.15 12.54 2.63
CA LEU A 74 -23.04 12.93 3.51
C LEU A 74 -22.99 14.45 3.74
N THR A 75 -23.25 15.26 2.71
CA THR A 75 -23.29 16.73 2.86
C THR A 75 -24.51 17.20 3.63
N ALA A 76 -25.60 16.43 3.62
CA ALA A 76 -26.76 16.66 4.49
C ALA A 76 -26.56 16.15 5.93
N GLY A 77 -25.39 15.58 6.25
CA GLY A 77 -25.07 15.02 7.58
C GLY A 77 -25.65 13.63 7.84
N HIS A 78 -26.11 12.95 6.81
CA HIS A 78 -26.68 11.60 6.91
C HIS A 78 -25.70 10.53 6.42
N VAL A 79 -25.74 9.36 7.06
CA VAL A 79 -25.08 8.17 6.53
C VAL A 79 -26.00 7.51 5.51
N PRO A 80 -25.61 7.36 4.23
CA PRO A 80 -26.47 6.78 3.20
C PRO A 80 -26.68 5.28 3.41
N LEU A 81 -27.69 4.89 4.16
CA LEU A 81 -28.03 3.50 4.45
C LEU A 81 -28.82 2.85 3.31
N TRP A 82 -29.69 3.64 2.66
CA TRP A 82 -30.65 3.18 1.66
C TRP A 82 -30.57 4.04 0.40
N ASN A 83 -30.68 3.43 -0.76
CA ASN A 83 -30.81 4.14 -2.04
C ASN A 83 -32.20 3.89 -2.62
N PRO A 84 -33.09 4.88 -2.64
CA PRO A 84 -34.44 4.73 -3.14
C PRO A 84 -34.53 4.69 -4.67
N TYR A 85 -33.45 5.07 -5.38
CA TYR A 85 -33.47 5.23 -6.84
C TYR A 85 -33.10 3.94 -7.59
N LEU A 86 -32.71 2.87 -6.88
CA LEU A 86 -32.32 1.59 -7.48
C LEU A 86 -33.33 0.50 -7.12
N PHE A 87 -33.85 -0.22 -8.13
CA PHE A 87 -34.67 -1.44 -7.94
C PHE A 87 -35.81 -1.28 -6.93
N LEU A 88 -36.52 -0.12 -6.94
CA LEU A 88 -37.55 0.24 -5.96
C LEU A 88 -37.01 0.45 -4.53
N GLY A 89 -35.71 0.59 -4.38
CA GLY A 89 -34.98 0.77 -3.14
C GLY A 89 -34.05 -0.39 -2.83
N ALA A 90 -32.79 -0.05 -2.49
CA ALA A 90 -31.76 -1.03 -2.17
C ALA A 90 -30.91 -0.57 -0.98
N PRO A 91 -30.40 -1.51 -0.13
CA PRO A 91 -29.44 -1.20 0.93
C PRO A 91 -28.16 -0.62 0.33
N PHE A 92 -27.89 0.67 0.56
CA PHE A 92 -26.76 1.35 -0.05
C PHE A 92 -25.43 1.11 0.69
N LEU A 93 -25.47 1.19 2.02
CA LEU A 93 -24.28 0.91 2.85
C LEU A 93 -23.80 -0.53 2.68
N ALA A 94 -24.71 -1.46 2.43
CA ALA A 94 -24.40 -2.87 2.18
C ALA A 94 -23.63 -3.11 0.87
N ASN A 95 -23.64 -2.16 -0.07
CA ASN A 95 -22.84 -2.29 -1.28
C ASN A 95 -21.39 -1.81 -1.04
N PRO A 96 -20.39 -2.71 -1.04
CA PRO A 96 -18.99 -2.32 -0.83
C PRO A 96 -18.52 -1.27 -1.84
N GLN A 97 -19.00 -1.34 -3.09
CA GLN A 97 -18.61 -0.45 -4.16
C GLN A 97 -19.13 0.99 -3.97
N ALA A 98 -20.10 1.20 -3.10
CA ALA A 98 -20.52 2.54 -2.69
C ALA A 98 -19.43 3.26 -1.89
N ALA A 99 -18.52 2.50 -1.24
CA ALA A 99 -17.37 2.98 -0.48
C ALA A 99 -17.74 4.13 0.48
N VAL A 100 -18.90 4.00 1.18
CA VAL A 100 -19.47 5.05 2.03
C VAL A 100 -18.52 5.42 3.16
N LEU A 101 -17.92 4.42 3.80
CA LEU A 101 -17.04 4.58 4.95
C LEU A 101 -15.57 4.81 4.57
N TYR A 102 -15.26 4.98 3.27
CA TYR A 102 -13.89 5.24 2.83
C TYR A 102 -13.50 6.71 3.04
N PRO A 103 -12.66 7.04 4.03
CA PRO A 103 -12.46 8.41 4.49
C PRO A 103 -11.79 9.32 3.45
N LEU A 104 -11.01 8.76 2.50
CA LEU A 104 -10.36 9.55 1.46
C LEU A 104 -11.37 10.15 0.46
N HIS A 105 -12.60 9.64 0.43
CA HIS A 105 -13.66 10.18 -0.41
C HIS A 105 -14.43 11.34 0.27
N TRP A 106 -14.42 11.44 1.59
CA TRP A 106 -15.22 12.44 2.30
C TRP A 106 -14.85 13.88 1.93
N PRO A 107 -13.56 14.27 1.84
CA PRO A 107 -13.20 15.61 1.39
C PRO A 107 -13.62 15.94 -0.05
N LEU A 108 -13.85 14.91 -0.87
CA LEU A 108 -14.28 15.08 -2.26
C LEU A 108 -15.78 15.33 -2.37
N SER A 109 -16.56 15.20 -1.30
CA SER A 109 -18.01 15.35 -1.29
C SER A 109 -18.50 16.78 -1.56
N TRP A 110 -17.60 17.77 -1.52
CA TRP A 110 -17.90 19.16 -1.92
C TRP A 110 -17.69 19.45 -3.41
N LEU A 111 -17.19 18.50 -4.18
CA LEU A 111 -17.04 18.62 -5.63
C LEU A 111 -18.30 18.10 -6.35
N SER A 112 -18.37 18.31 -7.67
CA SER A 112 -19.35 17.54 -8.45
C SER A 112 -18.98 16.06 -8.48
N PRO A 113 -19.93 15.12 -8.59
CA PRO A 113 -19.64 13.67 -8.59
C PRO A 113 -18.60 13.28 -9.64
N ALA A 114 -18.67 13.85 -10.83
CA ALA A 114 -17.74 13.58 -11.91
C ALA A 114 -16.32 14.10 -11.59
N GLN A 115 -16.19 15.28 -11.01
CA GLN A 115 -14.89 15.81 -10.57
C GLN A 115 -14.34 15.01 -9.40
N ALA A 116 -15.19 14.61 -8.45
CA ALA A 116 -14.78 13.79 -7.31
C ALA A 116 -14.19 12.45 -7.76
N LEU A 117 -14.74 11.80 -8.79
CA LEU A 117 -14.19 10.59 -9.41
C LEU A 117 -12.79 10.86 -9.99
N VAL A 118 -12.62 11.96 -10.74
CA VAL A 118 -11.33 12.35 -11.31
C VAL A 118 -10.28 12.57 -10.21
N TRP A 119 -10.61 13.35 -9.19
CA TRP A 119 -9.67 13.64 -8.10
C TRP A 119 -9.36 12.41 -7.25
N SER A 120 -10.33 11.50 -7.10
CA SER A 120 -10.07 10.20 -6.48
C SER A 120 -9.07 9.39 -7.30
N ALA A 121 -9.23 9.33 -8.63
CA ALA A 121 -8.29 8.63 -9.51
C ALA A 121 -6.86 9.22 -9.41
N LEU A 122 -6.73 10.53 -9.51
CA LEU A 122 -5.44 11.22 -9.40
C LEU A 122 -4.76 10.96 -8.04
N LEU A 123 -5.52 11.08 -6.95
CA LEU A 123 -5.05 10.81 -5.61
C LEU A 123 -4.49 9.38 -5.48
N HIS A 124 -5.21 8.39 -5.98
CA HIS A 124 -4.82 7.00 -5.81
C HIS A 124 -3.70 6.57 -6.75
N VAL A 125 -3.59 7.13 -7.96
CA VAL A 125 -2.40 6.96 -8.82
C VAL A 125 -1.16 7.54 -8.13
N TRP A 126 -1.27 8.73 -7.55
CA TRP A 126 -0.18 9.32 -6.78
C TRP A 126 0.19 8.51 -5.53
N LEU A 127 -0.79 8.06 -4.75
CA LEU A 127 -0.55 7.21 -3.58
C LEU A 127 0.11 5.89 -3.98
N ALA A 128 -0.35 5.23 -5.06
CA ALA A 128 0.25 4.01 -5.59
C ALA A 128 1.72 4.22 -5.92
N ALA A 129 2.05 5.31 -6.64
CA ALA A 129 3.42 5.67 -7.00
C ALA A 129 4.27 5.98 -5.75
N GLY A 130 3.76 6.78 -4.82
CA GLY A 130 4.45 7.17 -3.59
C GLY A 130 4.71 6.01 -2.65
N PHE A 131 3.76 5.10 -2.50
CA PHE A 131 3.95 3.90 -1.69
C PHE A 131 4.90 2.90 -2.34
N ALA A 132 4.86 2.75 -3.67
CA ALA A 132 5.83 1.91 -4.38
C ALA A 132 7.25 2.48 -4.28
N TYR A 133 7.42 3.81 -4.39
CA TYR A 133 8.68 4.47 -4.09
C TYR A 133 9.14 4.17 -2.66
N THR A 134 8.25 4.32 -1.67
CA THR A 134 8.57 4.11 -0.26
C THR A 134 8.95 2.66 0.02
N PHE A 135 8.22 1.70 -0.53
CA PHE A 135 8.55 0.27 -0.48
C PHE A 135 9.92 -0.01 -1.10
N GLY A 136 10.19 0.54 -2.30
CA GLY A 136 11.49 0.43 -2.94
C GLY A 136 12.65 0.96 -2.08
N ARG A 137 12.44 2.10 -1.41
CA ARG A 137 13.45 2.72 -0.54
C ARG A 137 13.66 1.98 0.77
N ARG A 138 12.58 1.60 1.44
CA ARG A 138 12.59 1.11 2.82
C ARG A 138 12.77 -0.41 2.90
N SER A 139 12.07 -1.15 2.08
CA SER A 139 12.08 -2.61 2.07
C SER A 139 13.14 -3.18 1.15
N LEU A 140 13.17 -2.74 -0.12
CA LEU A 140 14.10 -3.24 -1.11
C LEU A 140 15.47 -2.53 -1.10
N ARG A 141 15.60 -1.44 -0.31
CA ARG A 141 16.84 -0.66 -0.17
C ARG A 141 17.40 -0.12 -1.49
N LEU A 142 16.54 0.13 -2.45
CA LEU A 142 16.92 0.70 -3.75
C LEU A 142 17.51 2.10 -3.59
N GLY A 143 18.41 2.50 -4.49
CA GLY A 143 18.85 3.87 -4.63
C GLY A 143 17.67 4.81 -4.95
N GLN A 144 17.81 6.11 -4.68
CA GLN A 144 16.70 7.05 -4.87
C GLN A 144 16.15 7.08 -6.31
N PRO A 145 16.97 7.11 -7.39
CA PRO A 145 16.46 7.07 -8.75
C PRO A 145 15.72 5.77 -9.09
N ALA A 146 16.26 4.62 -8.67
CA ALA A 146 15.63 3.31 -8.91
C ALA A 146 14.30 3.17 -8.18
N ALA A 147 14.20 3.64 -6.93
CA ALA A 147 12.94 3.64 -6.20
C ALA A 147 11.91 4.61 -6.81
N TRP A 148 12.37 5.76 -7.30
CA TRP A 148 11.49 6.72 -7.99
C TRP A 148 10.95 6.13 -9.29
N LEU A 149 11.81 5.46 -10.06
CA LEU A 149 11.39 4.71 -11.25
C LEU A 149 10.38 3.60 -10.90
N ALA A 150 10.61 2.84 -9.82
CA ALA A 150 9.65 1.84 -9.34
C ALA A 150 8.29 2.47 -8.99
N GLY A 151 8.29 3.67 -8.39
CA GLY A 151 7.08 4.45 -8.15
C GLY A 151 6.35 4.80 -9.44
N LEU A 152 7.05 5.33 -10.45
CA LEU A 152 6.48 5.64 -11.75
C LEU A 152 5.91 4.39 -12.44
N LEU A 153 6.68 3.30 -12.48
CA LEU A 153 6.26 2.06 -13.14
C LEU A 153 5.03 1.43 -12.48
N PHE A 154 4.93 1.46 -11.16
CA PHE A 154 3.77 0.91 -10.46
C PHE A 154 2.55 1.83 -10.55
N GLY A 155 2.71 3.13 -10.23
CA GLY A 155 1.59 4.07 -10.19
C GLY A 155 1.09 4.49 -11.56
N MET A 156 1.99 4.58 -12.55
CA MET A 156 1.69 5.09 -13.89
C MET A 156 1.95 4.05 -15.00
N GLY A 157 2.18 2.80 -14.62
CA GLY A 157 2.28 1.70 -15.56
C GLY A 157 0.92 1.36 -16.19
N GLY A 158 0.94 0.66 -17.32
CA GLY A 158 -0.24 0.36 -18.12
C GLY A 158 -1.36 -0.32 -17.33
N PHE A 159 -1.03 -1.21 -16.38
CA PHE A 159 -2.04 -1.86 -15.54
C PHE A 159 -2.80 -0.85 -14.67
N THR A 160 -2.10 0.04 -13.96
CA THR A 160 -2.73 1.03 -13.06
C THR A 160 -3.51 2.07 -13.85
N LEU A 161 -2.94 2.59 -14.94
CA LEU A 161 -3.63 3.58 -15.78
C LEU A 161 -4.86 3.00 -16.49
N ALA A 162 -4.83 1.73 -16.88
CA ALA A 162 -6.01 1.05 -17.43
C ALA A 162 -7.15 0.90 -16.42
N ARG A 163 -6.91 1.12 -15.11
CA ARG A 163 -7.91 1.05 -14.03
C ARG A 163 -8.46 2.41 -13.61
N VAL A 164 -8.05 3.49 -14.24
CA VAL A 164 -8.51 4.85 -13.88
C VAL A 164 -10.03 4.98 -13.97
N GLU A 165 -10.68 4.27 -14.89
CA GLU A 165 -12.15 4.23 -15.01
C GLU A 165 -12.82 3.24 -14.05
N ASN A 166 -12.08 2.22 -13.57
CA ASN A 166 -12.54 1.27 -12.56
C ASN A 166 -12.13 1.77 -11.16
N ILE A 167 -12.74 2.86 -10.72
CA ILE A 167 -12.29 3.68 -9.59
C ILE A 167 -12.05 2.88 -8.31
N ASN A 168 -12.94 1.98 -7.92
CA ASN A 168 -12.81 1.19 -6.69
C ASN A 168 -11.67 0.18 -6.78
N GLN A 169 -11.42 -0.38 -7.97
CA GLN A 169 -10.29 -1.27 -8.21
C GLN A 169 -8.97 -0.52 -8.08
N LEU A 170 -8.87 0.67 -8.67
CA LEU A 170 -7.70 1.55 -8.55
C LEU A 170 -7.45 1.94 -7.10
N ASN A 171 -8.50 2.40 -6.41
CA ASN A 171 -8.42 2.84 -5.02
C ASN A 171 -7.92 1.72 -4.09
N THR A 172 -8.40 0.50 -4.32
CA THR A 172 -7.96 -0.70 -3.57
C THR A 172 -6.53 -1.11 -3.90
N LEU A 173 -6.15 -1.09 -5.19
CA LEU A 173 -4.83 -1.46 -5.67
C LEU A 173 -3.74 -0.55 -5.10
N ALA A 174 -4.02 0.75 -4.96
CA ALA A 174 -3.06 1.75 -4.53
C ALA A 174 -2.40 1.46 -3.17
N TRP A 175 -3.07 0.70 -2.32
CA TRP A 175 -2.59 0.34 -0.98
C TRP A 175 -1.61 -0.84 -0.96
N LEU A 176 -1.51 -1.64 -2.02
CA LEU A 176 -0.65 -2.83 -2.02
C LEU A 176 0.82 -2.54 -1.65
N PRO A 177 1.51 -1.56 -2.24
CA PRO A 177 2.90 -1.30 -1.88
C PRO A 177 3.06 -0.79 -0.45
N ALA A 178 2.06 -0.06 0.09
CA ALA A 178 2.04 0.35 1.49
C ALA A 178 1.94 -0.84 2.44
N LEU A 179 1.08 -1.82 2.12
CA LEU A 179 0.94 -3.05 2.91
C LEU A 179 2.26 -3.85 2.95
N LEU A 180 2.92 -4.00 1.79
CA LEU A 180 4.21 -4.70 1.71
C LEU A 180 5.30 -3.98 2.54
N TRP A 181 5.37 -2.66 2.44
CA TRP A 181 6.31 -1.85 3.23
C TRP A 181 6.03 -1.96 4.73
N LEU A 182 4.78 -1.76 5.16
CA LEU A 182 4.40 -1.80 6.57
C LEU A 182 4.58 -3.18 7.19
N LEU A 183 4.36 -4.24 6.41
CA LEU A 183 4.66 -5.63 6.82
C LEU A 183 6.15 -5.78 7.17
N ASP A 184 7.04 -5.29 6.32
CA ASP A 184 8.49 -5.35 6.55
C ASP A 184 8.93 -4.51 7.75
N GLU A 185 8.40 -3.30 7.92
CA GLU A 185 8.70 -2.46 9.09
C GLU A 185 8.25 -3.14 10.38
N CYS A 186 7.05 -3.77 10.38
CA CYS A 186 6.55 -4.52 11.52
C CYS A 186 7.43 -5.75 11.83
N ALA A 187 7.79 -6.53 10.81
CA ALA A 187 8.60 -7.73 10.95
C ALA A 187 10.03 -7.44 11.42
N THR A 188 10.59 -6.28 11.02
CA THR A 188 11.97 -5.88 11.33
C THR A 188 12.09 -4.99 12.56
N ALA A 189 10.98 -4.58 13.18
CA ALA A 189 10.98 -3.75 14.37
C ALA A 189 11.74 -4.44 15.53
N ARG A 190 12.63 -3.69 16.18
CA ARG A 190 13.54 -4.22 17.21
C ARG A 190 12.84 -4.41 18.55
N ASP A 191 11.89 -3.54 18.88
CA ASP A 191 11.20 -3.50 20.16
C ASP A 191 9.69 -3.73 19.96
N TRP A 192 8.99 -4.04 21.07
CA TRP A 192 7.55 -4.29 21.05
C TRP A 192 6.73 -3.04 20.66
N ARG A 193 7.18 -1.85 21.09
CA ARG A 193 6.50 -0.57 20.77
C ARG A 193 6.54 -0.30 19.27
N GLY A 194 7.68 -0.55 18.61
CA GLY A 194 7.81 -0.47 17.17
C GLY A 194 6.90 -1.46 16.46
N ARG A 195 6.82 -2.71 16.94
CA ARG A 195 5.91 -3.72 16.36
C ARG A 195 4.46 -3.32 16.47
N VAL A 196 4.03 -2.83 17.65
CA VAL A 196 2.64 -2.36 17.85
C VAL A 196 2.35 -1.18 16.94
N ARG A 197 3.23 -0.19 16.85
CA ARG A 197 3.05 0.99 15.98
C ARG A 197 2.92 0.59 14.50
N TRP A 198 3.84 -0.22 13.99
CA TRP A 198 3.83 -0.63 12.59
C TRP A 198 2.70 -1.62 12.29
N GLY A 199 2.37 -2.49 13.24
CA GLY A 199 1.21 -3.38 13.16
C GLY A 199 -0.11 -2.61 13.13
N ALA A 200 -0.25 -1.57 13.95
CA ALA A 200 -1.42 -0.69 13.91
C ALA A 200 -1.53 0.07 12.57
N ALA A 201 -0.41 0.57 12.04
CA ALA A 201 -0.39 1.22 10.73
C ALA A 201 -0.78 0.23 9.61
N LEU A 202 -0.22 -0.99 9.63
CA LEU A 202 -0.59 -2.06 8.69
C LEU A 202 -2.09 -2.36 8.75
N ASN A 203 -2.64 -2.45 9.96
CA ASN A 203 -4.06 -2.68 10.21
C ASN A 203 -4.95 -1.58 9.63
N VAL A 204 -4.61 -0.31 9.88
CA VAL A 204 -5.34 0.83 9.33
C VAL A 204 -5.30 0.84 7.81
N VAL A 205 -4.13 0.60 7.19
CA VAL A 205 -3.99 0.58 5.73
C VAL A 205 -4.77 -0.60 5.12
N MET A 206 -4.80 -1.75 5.79
CA MET A 206 -5.59 -2.90 5.36
C MET A 206 -7.10 -2.59 5.45
N ALA A 207 -7.55 -1.93 6.51
CA ALA A 207 -8.94 -1.48 6.62
C ALA A 207 -9.30 -0.46 5.51
N LEU A 208 -8.42 0.52 5.24
CA LEU A 208 -8.61 1.48 4.14
C LEU A 208 -8.73 0.77 2.79
N GLN A 209 -7.91 -0.24 2.53
CA GLN A 209 -8.00 -1.05 1.32
C GLN A 209 -9.36 -1.76 1.20
N LEU A 210 -9.88 -2.34 2.29
CA LEU A 210 -11.19 -3.01 2.30
C LEU A 210 -12.32 -2.02 2.09
N LEU A 211 -12.26 -0.85 2.74
CA LEU A 211 -13.25 0.22 2.63
C LEU A 211 -13.25 0.91 1.25
N ALA A 212 -12.16 0.79 0.46
CA ALA A 212 -12.09 1.33 -0.90
C ALA A 212 -13.07 0.66 -1.89
N GLY A 213 -13.66 -0.47 -1.52
CA GLY A 213 -14.88 -0.98 -2.13
C GLY A 213 -14.68 -2.00 -3.26
N HIS A 214 -13.48 -2.57 -3.48
CA HIS A 214 -13.27 -3.63 -4.45
C HIS A 214 -12.71 -4.89 -3.78
N THR A 215 -13.62 -5.73 -3.29
CA THR A 215 -13.30 -6.93 -2.49
C THR A 215 -12.40 -7.93 -3.21
N GLN A 216 -12.59 -8.12 -4.53
CA GLN A 216 -11.76 -9.01 -5.33
C GLN A 216 -10.30 -8.54 -5.39
N THR A 217 -10.06 -7.24 -5.62
CA THR A 217 -8.68 -6.70 -5.61
C THR A 217 -8.08 -6.75 -4.22
N ALA A 218 -8.87 -6.49 -3.16
CA ALA A 218 -8.42 -6.63 -1.78
C ALA A 218 -7.99 -8.07 -1.48
N PHE A 219 -8.76 -9.05 -1.94
CA PHE A 219 -8.41 -10.47 -1.82
C PHE A 219 -7.10 -10.81 -2.56
N ILE A 220 -6.94 -10.37 -3.82
CA ILE A 220 -5.72 -10.60 -4.60
C ILE A 220 -4.50 -9.96 -3.89
N ASN A 221 -4.65 -8.74 -3.40
CA ASN A 221 -3.60 -8.05 -2.65
C ASN A 221 -3.25 -8.80 -1.35
N LEU A 222 -4.25 -9.34 -0.66
CA LEU A 222 -4.04 -10.15 0.55
C LEU A 222 -3.28 -11.44 0.23
N VAL A 223 -3.64 -12.15 -0.85
CA VAL A 223 -2.90 -13.33 -1.33
C VAL A 223 -1.44 -12.93 -1.62
N GLY A 224 -1.22 -11.82 -2.33
CA GLY A 224 0.12 -11.29 -2.60
C GLY A 224 0.91 -10.99 -1.32
N LEU A 225 0.25 -10.39 -0.32
CA LEU A 225 0.85 -10.11 0.99
C LEU A 225 1.25 -11.39 1.74
N VAL A 226 0.37 -12.41 1.73
CA VAL A 226 0.65 -13.72 2.36
C VAL A 226 1.81 -14.42 1.66
N LEU A 227 1.84 -14.43 0.32
CA LEU A 227 2.94 -15.02 -0.44
C LEU A 227 4.27 -14.28 -0.16
N TYR A 228 4.22 -12.95 -0.12
CA TYR A 228 5.40 -12.14 0.22
C TYR A 228 5.90 -12.41 1.65
N ALA A 229 4.99 -12.51 2.64
CA ALA A 229 5.33 -12.85 4.01
C ALA A 229 5.89 -14.28 4.14
N GLY A 230 5.36 -15.22 3.35
CA GLY A 230 5.75 -16.63 3.34
C GLY A 230 7.04 -16.94 2.59
N TYR A 231 7.52 -16.04 1.72
CA TYR A 231 8.73 -16.26 0.90
C TYR A 231 9.93 -16.75 1.71
N PRO A 232 10.29 -16.18 2.89
CA PRO A 232 11.42 -16.68 3.67
C PRO A 232 11.22 -18.09 4.24
N VAL A 233 9.96 -18.53 4.43
CA VAL A 233 9.65 -19.91 4.81
C VAL A 233 9.95 -20.84 3.65
N GLY A 234 9.51 -20.50 2.45
CA GLY A 234 9.80 -21.26 1.23
C GLY A 234 11.31 -21.37 0.98
N GLU A 235 12.04 -20.27 1.15
CA GLU A 235 13.50 -20.26 1.07
C GLU A 235 14.15 -21.18 2.11
N ALA A 236 13.71 -21.12 3.36
CA ALA A 236 14.24 -21.98 4.43
C ALA A 236 13.96 -23.47 4.15
N VAL A 237 12.77 -23.81 3.66
CA VAL A 237 12.38 -25.18 3.27
C VAL A 237 13.23 -25.66 2.09
N TYR A 238 13.41 -24.80 1.06
CA TYR A 238 14.27 -25.13 -0.08
C TYR A 238 15.71 -25.47 0.35
N TRP A 239 16.30 -24.63 1.21
CA TRP A 239 17.66 -24.88 1.74
C TRP A 239 17.71 -26.12 2.63
N TYR A 240 16.68 -26.38 3.45
CA TYR A 240 16.58 -27.57 4.27
C TYR A 240 16.56 -28.84 3.42
N ILE A 241 15.68 -28.91 2.41
CA ILE A 241 15.61 -30.04 1.46
C ILE A 241 16.93 -30.18 0.72
N GLY A 242 17.52 -29.07 0.24
CA GLY A 242 18.83 -29.08 -0.41
C GLY A 242 19.95 -29.63 0.48
N SER A 243 19.88 -29.38 1.80
CA SER A 243 20.84 -29.92 2.77
C SER A 243 20.70 -31.43 2.99
N LEU A 244 19.49 -31.96 2.86
CA LEU A 244 19.24 -33.42 2.95
C LEU A 244 19.77 -34.16 1.72
N VAL A 245 19.77 -33.50 0.55
CA VAL A 245 20.23 -34.10 -0.73
C VAL A 245 21.74 -33.96 -0.92
N ARG A 246 22.36 -32.91 -0.37
CA ARG A 246 23.82 -32.67 -0.47
C ARG A 246 24.58 -33.61 0.49
N ARG A 247 25.64 -34.25 -0.04
CA ARG A 247 26.56 -35.06 0.77
C ARG A 247 27.21 -34.19 1.85
N ARG A 248 27.38 -34.75 3.07
CA ARG A 248 28.09 -34.17 4.22
C ARG A 248 29.42 -33.56 3.78
N GLY A 249 29.59 -32.24 3.86
CA GLY A 249 30.86 -31.57 3.62
C GLY A 249 30.76 -30.08 3.17
N ASP A 250 29.58 -29.61 2.77
CA ASP A 250 29.43 -28.22 2.33
C ASP A 250 28.84 -27.35 3.46
N PRO A 251 29.46 -26.21 3.83
CA PRO A 251 28.94 -25.38 4.90
C PRO A 251 27.57 -24.83 4.53
N SER A 252 26.54 -25.25 5.28
CA SER A 252 25.18 -24.76 5.07
C SER A 252 25.04 -23.30 5.49
N PRO A 253 24.43 -22.42 4.70
CA PRO A 253 24.13 -21.04 5.09
C PRO A 253 22.90 -20.95 6.02
N VAL A 254 22.76 -21.85 7.02
CA VAL A 254 21.65 -21.80 7.99
C VAL A 254 21.93 -20.71 9.03
N ARG A 255 21.85 -19.44 8.65
CA ARG A 255 21.89 -18.29 9.59
C ARG A 255 20.59 -17.48 9.66
N SER A 256 19.42 -18.00 9.20
CA SER A 256 18.22 -17.17 9.14
C SER A 256 16.91 -17.84 9.59
N ALA A 257 16.97 -18.91 10.40
CA ALA A 257 15.77 -19.63 10.86
C ALA A 257 14.75 -18.76 11.64
N ASP A 258 15.19 -17.68 12.29
CA ASP A 258 14.31 -16.77 13.05
C ASP A 258 13.51 -15.78 12.18
N ARG A 259 13.83 -15.66 10.89
CA ARG A 259 13.22 -14.65 10.01
C ARG A 259 11.78 -14.97 9.57
N PRO A 260 11.41 -16.26 9.31
CA PRO A 260 10.07 -16.58 8.82
C PRO A 260 8.96 -16.22 9.81
N ALA A 261 9.09 -16.65 11.07
CA ALA A 261 8.07 -16.40 12.10
C ALA A 261 7.82 -14.89 12.33
N ARG A 262 8.87 -14.06 12.26
CA ARG A 262 8.74 -12.61 12.43
C ARG A 262 7.98 -11.94 11.28
N ARG A 263 8.00 -12.50 10.06
CA ARG A 263 7.25 -11.97 8.92
C ARG A 263 5.80 -12.47 8.87
N LEU A 264 5.52 -13.63 9.43
CA LEU A 264 4.15 -14.17 9.48
C LEU A 264 3.32 -13.55 10.60
N ALA A 265 3.93 -13.24 11.75
CA ALA A 265 3.22 -12.65 12.89
C ALA A 265 2.41 -11.38 12.56
N PRO A 266 2.88 -10.43 11.72
CA PRO A 266 2.10 -9.26 11.35
C PRO A 266 0.82 -9.56 10.56
N LEU A 267 0.67 -10.75 9.96
CA LEU A 267 -0.56 -11.15 9.27
C LEU A 267 -1.76 -11.28 10.23
N ALA A 268 -1.51 -11.38 11.55
CA ALA A 268 -2.56 -11.29 12.55
C ALA A 268 -3.31 -9.94 12.51
N ALA A 269 -2.72 -8.90 11.88
CA ALA A 269 -3.39 -7.63 11.61
C ALA A 269 -4.61 -7.76 10.67
N ILE A 270 -4.78 -8.87 9.96
CA ILE A 270 -5.95 -9.14 9.14
C ILE A 270 -7.23 -9.11 9.98
N ILE A 271 -7.23 -9.73 11.16
CA ILE A 271 -8.42 -9.83 12.01
C ILE A 271 -8.92 -8.45 12.46
N PRO A 272 -8.09 -7.57 13.09
CA PRO A 272 -8.55 -6.23 13.46
C PRO A 272 -8.92 -5.37 12.23
N ALA A 273 -8.27 -5.55 11.06
CA ALA A 273 -8.64 -4.83 9.85
C ALA A 273 -10.04 -5.21 9.36
N LEU A 274 -10.39 -6.49 9.41
CA LEU A 274 -11.75 -6.95 9.11
C LEU A 274 -12.75 -6.36 10.10
N LEU A 275 -12.42 -6.29 11.39
CA LEU A 275 -13.28 -5.67 12.40
C LEU A 275 -13.48 -4.17 12.16
N LEU A 276 -12.41 -3.44 11.80
CA LEU A 276 -12.51 -2.01 11.44
C LEU A 276 -13.38 -1.77 10.20
N SER A 277 -13.43 -2.74 9.28
CA SER A 277 -14.22 -2.65 8.05
C SER A 277 -15.59 -3.31 8.19
N ALA A 278 -15.90 -3.91 9.33
CA ALA A 278 -17.08 -4.76 9.51
C ALA A 278 -18.40 -4.02 9.24
N ALA A 279 -18.48 -2.73 9.62
CA ALA A 279 -19.68 -1.93 9.40
C ALA A 279 -20.09 -1.82 7.91
N GLN A 280 -19.13 -1.93 7.00
CA GLN A 280 -19.39 -1.94 5.55
C GLN A 280 -19.44 -3.35 4.98
N LEU A 281 -18.68 -4.30 5.53
CA LEU A 281 -18.58 -5.67 5.00
C LEU A 281 -19.70 -6.59 5.47
N LEU A 282 -20.10 -6.52 6.77
CA LEU A 282 -21.13 -7.40 7.31
C LEU A 282 -22.49 -7.32 6.59
N PRO A 283 -22.99 -6.13 6.19
CA PRO A 283 -24.25 -6.07 5.45
C PRO A 283 -24.19 -6.70 4.05
N THR A 284 -22.99 -7.07 3.56
CA THR A 284 -22.80 -7.67 2.23
C THR A 284 -22.70 -9.19 2.27
N LEU A 285 -22.60 -9.77 3.47
CA LEU A 285 -22.59 -11.22 3.71
C LEU A 285 -24.01 -11.74 3.93
#